data_93fd5b3223d6c03813fcff09351f5ff6
#
_entry.id   93fd5b3223d6c03813fcff09351f5ff6
#
_cell.length_a   1.000
_cell.length_b   1.000
_cell.length_c   1.000
_cell.angle_alpha   90.00
_cell.angle_beta   90.00
_cell.angle_gamma   90.00
#
_symmetry.space_group_name_H-M   'P 1'
#
loop_
_entity.id
_entity.type
_entity.pdbx_description
1 polymer ?
#
loop_
_entity_poly.entity_id
_entity_poly.type
_entity_poly.pdbx_seq_one_letter_code
_entity_poly.pdbx_strand_id
1 'polypeptide(L)'
;MSSIKFKIIKKLKGALARAGVLNTRHGDILTPAFVTVGTKGTVKSLSPEQVASLGAQVVLANTYHLYLQPGDKIVKKAGGIHKFMNWKGPAMTDSGGFQVFSLGDAMITNASKIVSGKLSGNKFLKVQKQKKLAEIDENGVKFTSQIDGSSHYFTPEKSIKIQHNIGADIIFAFDECVSSQASYEYQIKATERTHKWAKQCIDYHKKSKNSKTQALFGIVQGGKFRDLRKKSAKIISSMPFDGFGIGGSFIKEDIDAFVGLVNKILPEAKPRHLLGIGEPIDLFGAIEQGVDLFDCVAPTRMARNGTLYTKKGKINIFNAKFKQDFKSIEKDCNCYTCKNYTKGYIAHLFRAKEIFAATLSSIHNLYFIINLVSQIRESILNNNFYKFKKINIKNLKGSQ
;
A
#
# COMPACT_ATOMS: atom_id res chain seq x y z
N MET A 1 9.60 25.06 4.84
CA MET A 1 10.21 23.87 5.48
C MET A 1 9.28 22.71 5.26
N SER A 2 9.82 21.49 5.04
CA SER A 2 9.01 20.26 4.91
C SER A 2 8.24 19.99 6.20
N SER A 3 7.01 19.49 6.09
CA SER A 3 6.15 19.09 7.24
C SER A 3 6.61 17.80 7.90
N ILE A 4 7.59 17.11 7.31
CA ILE A 4 8.18 15.86 7.83
C ILE A 4 9.70 16.00 7.89
N LYS A 5 10.32 15.15 8.74
CA LYS A 5 11.78 14.95 8.79
C LYS A 5 12.09 13.48 8.71
N PHE A 6 13.04 13.10 7.86
CA PHE A 6 13.48 11.71 7.76
C PHE A 6 14.95 11.61 8.19
N LYS A 7 15.22 10.74 9.17
CA LYS A 7 16.55 10.47 9.70
C LYS A 7 16.90 9.00 9.56
N ILE A 8 17.97 8.70 8.85
CA ILE A 8 18.54 7.36 8.77
C ILE A 8 19.35 7.12 10.05
N ILE A 9 19.04 6.03 10.76
CA ILE A 9 19.73 5.62 12.00
C ILE A 9 20.84 4.62 11.68
N LYS A 10 20.55 3.66 10.78
CA LYS A 10 21.49 2.59 10.40
C LYS A 10 21.33 2.25 8.94
N LYS A 11 22.42 2.00 8.24
CA LYS A 11 22.47 1.44 6.88
C LYS A 11 23.04 0.03 6.96
N LEU A 12 22.51 -0.88 6.15
CA LEU A 12 23.07 -2.21 5.99
C LEU A 12 24.23 -2.17 4.98
N LYS A 13 25.39 -2.68 5.39
CA LYS A 13 26.57 -2.76 4.51
C LYS A 13 26.30 -3.66 3.31
N GLY A 14 26.60 -3.19 2.10
CA GLY A 14 26.42 -3.95 0.86
C GLY A 14 25.02 -3.98 0.27
N ALA A 15 24.05 -3.26 0.87
CA ALA A 15 22.68 -3.12 0.37
C ALA A 15 22.15 -1.69 0.50
N LEU A 16 20.99 -1.41 -0.08
CA LEU A 16 20.29 -0.13 0.09
C LEU A 16 19.40 -0.09 1.33
N ALA A 17 19.27 -1.24 2.03
CA ALA A 17 18.46 -1.37 3.23
C ALA A 17 18.92 -0.43 4.35
N ARG A 18 17.95 0.16 5.03
CA ARG A 18 18.21 1.11 6.10
C ARG A 18 17.11 1.08 7.16
N ALA A 19 17.47 1.36 8.39
CA ALA A 19 16.54 1.66 9.47
C ALA A 19 16.58 3.17 9.73
N GLY A 20 15.42 3.79 9.87
CA GLY A 20 15.29 5.22 10.06
C GLY A 20 14.11 5.60 10.94
N VAL A 21 13.89 6.90 11.07
CA VAL A 21 12.71 7.51 11.71
C VAL A 21 12.17 8.58 10.78
N LEU A 22 10.88 8.49 10.47
CA LEU A 22 10.12 9.50 9.75
C LEU A 22 9.22 10.22 10.74
N ASN A 23 9.63 11.46 11.11
CA ASN A 23 8.85 12.29 12.01
C ASN A 23 7.70 12.95 11.25
N THR A 24 6.49 12.86 11.78
CA THR A 24 5.30 13.53 11.26
C THR A 24 4.65 14.37 12.36
N ARG A 25 3.63 15.14 12.02
CA ARG A 25 2.88 15.93 12.98
C ARG A 25 2.16 15.09 14.04
N HIS A 26 1.73 13.85 13.69
CA HIS A 26 0.97 12.96 14.57
C HIS A 26 1.81 11.81 15.15
N GLY A 27 3.14 11.92 15.07
CA GLY A 27 4.07 10.95 15.66
C GLY A 27 5.10 10.44 14.67
N ASP A 28 5.94 9.56 15.18
CA ASP A 28 7.07 8.99 14.46
C ASP A 28 6.70 7.66 13.82
N ILE A 29 7.28 7.41 12.63
CA ILE A 29 7.22 6.12 11.95
C ILE A 29 8.64 5.54 11.92
N LEU A 30 8.84 4.44 12.64
CA LEU A 30 10.10 3.70 12.67
C LEU A 30 10.23 2.83 11.43
N THR A 31 11.05 3.25 10.47
CA THR A 31 11.18 2.56 9.17
C THR A 31 12.28 1.49 9.18
N PRO A 32 12.14 0.41 8.37
CA PRO A 32 10.99 0.11 7.53
C PRO A 32 9.71 -0.14 8.32
N ALA A 33 8.55 0.26 7.76
CA ALA A 33 7.27 0.12 8.40
C ALA A 33 6.17 -0.34 7.42
N PHE A 34 5.23 -1.15 7.94
CA PHE A 34 4.03 -1.53 7.19
C PHE A 34 2.92 -0.50 7.44
N VAL A 35 2.42 0.10 6.37
CA VAL A 35 1.31 1.05 6.39
C VAL A 35 -0.01 0.30 6.31
N THR A 36 -0.80 0.35 7.38
CA THR A 36 -2.06 -0.38 7.46
C THR A 36 -3.14 0.30 6.63
N VAL A 37 -3.76 -0.45 5.70
CA VAL A 37 -4.73 0.14 4.77
C VAL A 37 -6.12 0.24 5.39
N GLY A 38 -6.58 1.48 5.56
CA GLY A 38 -7.91 1.87 6.01
C GLY A 38 -8.71 2.58 4.92
N THR A 39 -9.06 1.87 3.83
CA THR A 39 -9.59 2.37 2.56
C THR A 39 -10.66 3.46 2.69
N LYS A 40 -11.67 3.27 3.52
CA LYS A 40 -12.79 4.22 3.72
C LYS A 40 -12.74 4.91 5.10
N GLY A 41 -11.53 5.27 5.56
CA GLY A 41 -11.35 5.78 6.92
C GLY A 41 -11.59 4.70 7.98
N THR A 42 -11.39 3.44 7.63
CA THR A 42 -11.49 2.30 8.55
C THR A 42 -10.65 1.14 8.04
N VAL A 43 -9.96 0.47 8.93
CA VAL A 43 -9.36 -0.84 8.67
C VAL A 43 -10.48 -1.87 8.84
N LYS A 44 -10.81 -2.56 7.75
CA LYS A 44 -11.98 -3.44 7.72
C LYS A 44 -11.97 -4.47 8.84
N SER A 45 -13.07 -4.55 9.58
CA SER A 45 -13.33 -5.45 10.72
C SER A 45 -12.52 -5.15 12.00
N LEU A 46 -11.89 -3.97 12.10
CA LEU A 46 -11.11 -3.56 13.28
C LEU A 46 -11.42 -2.12 13.68
N SER A 47 -11.43 -1.87 14.98
CA SER A 47 -11.45 -0.50 15.50
C SER A 47 -10.04 0.12 15.40
N PRO A 48 -9.92 1.47 15.40
CA PRO A 48 -8.62 2.14 15.43
C PRO A 48 -7.75 1.75 16.63
N GLU A 49 -8.38 1.52 17.79
CA GLU A 49 -7.71 1.10 19.02
C GLU A 49 -7.12 -0.31 18.87
N GLN A 50 -7.87 -1.23 18.25
CA GLN A 50 -7.35 -2.55 17.92
C GLN A 50 -6.17 -2.45 16.95
N VAL A 51 -6.26 -1.62 15.91
CA VAL A 51 -5.17 -1.40 14.96
C VAL A 51 -3.92 -0.86 15.66
N ALA A 52 -4.09 0.11 16.56
CA ALA A 52 -2.98 0.66 17.36
C ALA A 52 -2.35 -0.39 18.26
N SER A 53 -3.15 -1.24 18.92
CA SER A 53 -2.66 -2.30 19.82
C SER A 53 -1.86 -3.40 19.11
N LEU A 54 -1.99 -3.51 17.77
CA LEU A 54 -1.19 -4.41 16.95
C LEU A 54 0.21 -3.85 16.63
N GLY A 55 0.51 -2.62 17.05
CA GLY A 55 1.75 -1.93 16.72
C GLY A 55 1.75 -1.22 15.38
N ALA A 56 0.56 -0.99 14.78
CA ALA A 56 0.44 -0.18 13.57
C ALA A 56 0.85 1.27 13.88
N GLN A 57 1.84 1.78 13.14
CA GLN A 57 2.36 3.13 13.34
C GLN A 57 1.66 4.16 12.45
N VAL A 58 1.13 3.72 11.31
CA VAL A 58 0.56 4.59 10.28
C VAL A 58 -0.58 3.88 9.55
N VAL A 59 -1.61 4.64 9.16
CA VAL A 59 -2.72 4.16 8.35
C VAL A 59 -2.77 4.89 7.01
N LEU A 60 -3.25 4.20 5.97
CA LEU A 60 -3.48 4.79 4.64
C LEU A 60 -4.97 4.75 4.32
N ALA A 61 -5.57 5.93 4.08
CA ALA A 61 -6.92 6.07 3.58
C ALA A 61 -6.92 6.32 2.06
N ASN A 62 -8.00 5.94 1.40
CA ASN A 62 -8.07 6.06 -0.06
C ASN A 62 -8.86 7.30 -0.48
N THR A 63 -8.20 8.16 -1.25
CA THR A 63 -8.74 9.44 -1.73
C THR A 63 -10.01 9.28 -2.55
N TYR A 64 -10.03 8.35 -3.51
CA TYR A 64 -11.19 8.08 -4.37
C TYR A 64 -12.42 7.66 -3.55
N HIS A 65 -12.23 6.71 -2.62
CA HIS A 65 -13.34 6.20 -1.82
C HIS A 65 -13.90 7.24 -0.86
N LEU A 66 -13.04 8.01 -0.19
CA LEU A 66 -13.48 9.06 0.73
C LEU A 66 -14.09 10.27 0.00
N TYR A 67 -13.67 10.55 -1.24
CA TYR A 67 -14.31 11.57 -2.07
C TYR A 67 -15.73 11.18 -2.44
N LEU A 68 -15.96 9.93 -2.86
CA LEU A 68 -17.31 9.46 -3.21
C LEU A 68 -18.19 9.27 -1.99
N GLN A 69 -17.65 8.76 -0.89
CA GLN A 69 -18.41 8.47 0.33
C GLN A 69 -17.51 8.51 1.57
N PRO A 70 -17.77 9.41 2.51
CA PRO A 70 -18.94 10.31 2.65
C PRO A 70 -18.80 11.62 1.85
N GLY A 71 -17.68 11.90 1.24
CA GLY A 71 -17.27 13.15 0.63
C GLY A 71 -16.15 13.83 1.43
N ASP A 72 -15.12 14.31 0.74
CA ASP A 72 -13.95 14.94 1.35
C ASP A 72 -14.29 16.18 2.19
N LYS A 73 -15.33 16.94 1.80
CA LYS A 73 -15.82 18.11 2.55
C LYS A 73 -16.41 17.72 3.91
N ILE A 74 -17.07 16.55 3.99
CA ILE A 74 -17.62 16.03 5.25
C ILE A 74 -16.46 15.61 6.17
N VAL A 75 -15.46 14.90 5.65
CA VAL A 75 -14.26 14.54 6.42
C VAL A 75 -13.55 15.79 6.94
N LYS A 76 -13.43 16.85 6.11
CA LYS A 76 -12.88 18.14 6.54
C LYS A 76 -13.68 18.77 7.68
N LYS A 77 -15.02 18.80 7.55
CA LYS A 77 -15.92 19.36 8.59
C LYS A 77 -15.80 18.59 9.91
N ALA A 78 -15.56 17.29 9.85
CA ALA A 78 -15.30 16.43 11.02
C ALA A 78 -13.92 16.68 11.68
N GLY A 79 -13.09 17.54 11.11
CA GLY A 79 -11.75 17.88 11.62
C GLY A 79 -10.63 17.03 11.03
N GLY A 80 -10.85 16.46 9.84
CA GLY A 80 -9.89 15.62 9.09
C GLY A 80 -9.95 14.15 9.48
N ILE A 81 -9.15 13.33 8.76
CA ILE A 81 -9.19 11.87 8.86
C ILE A 81 -8.91 11.36 10.28
N HIS A 82 -8.00 12.00 11.00
CA HIS A 82 -7.65 11.63 12.37
C HIS A 82 -8.85 11.69 13.32
N LYS A 83 -9.58 12.80 13.32
CA LYS A 83 -10.81 12.94 14.13
C LYS A 83 -11.93 12.08 13.58
N PHE A 84 -12.10 12.03 12.26
CA PHE A 84 -13.17 11.30 11.61
C PHE A 84 -13.14 9.80 11.93
N MET A 85 -11.95 9.18 11.94
CA MET A 85 -11.79 7.75 12.25
C MET A 85 -11.26 7.45 13.66
N ASN A 86 -11.10 8.47 14.51
CA ASN A 86 -10.50 8.36 15.86
C ASN A 86 -9.07 7.75 15.85
N TRP A 87 -8.28 8.04 14.81
CA TRP A 87 -6.90 7.60 14.74
C TRP A 87 -5.94 8.65 15.31
N LYS A 88 -5.02 8.24 16.20
CA LYS A 88 -4.10 9.17 16.89
C LYS A 88 -2.72 9.26 16.24
N GLY A 89 -2.32 8.25 15.47
CA GLY A 89 -1.02 8.18 14.81
C GLY A 89 -1.00 8.85 13.44
N PRO A 90 0.14 8.79 12.75
CA PRO A 90 0.31 9.27 11.38
C PRO A 90 -0.71 8.67 10.40
N ALA A 91 -1.14 9.48 9.44
CA ALA A 91 -2.03 9.04 8.37
C ALA A 91 -1.48 9.43 6.99
N MET A 92 -1.77 8.59 6.00
CA MET A 92 -1.45 8.81 4.58
C MET A 92 -2.72 8.75 3.74
N THR A 93 -2.73 9.43 2.60
CA THR A 93 -3.71 9.18 1.53
C THR A 93 -2.99 8.82 0.25
N ASP A 94 -3.56 7.92 -0.56
CA ASP A 94 -3.13 7.75 -1.94
C ASP A 94 -3.59 8.92 -2.83
N SER A 95 -3.17 8.92 -4.11
CA SER A 95 -3.58 9.94 -5.08
C SER A 95 -5.04 9.79 -5.55
N GLY A 96 -5.66 8.63 -5.35
CA GLY A 96 -6.93 8.21 -5.95
C GLY A 96 -6.80 7.73 -7.40
N GLY A 97 -5.65 7.89 -8.04
CA GLY A 97 -5.41 7.57 -9.44
C GLY A 97 -5.65 6.09 -9.76
N PHE A 98 -5.03 5.17 -9.03
CA PHE A 98 -5.15 3.74 -9.29
C PHE A 98 -6.61 3.25 -9.39
N GLN A 99 -7.49 3.71 -8.51
CA GLN A 99 -8.90 3.30 -8.49
C GLN A 99 -9.66 3.84 -9.70
N VAL A 100 -9.39 5.09 -10.07
CA VAL A 100 -10.02 5.72 -11.25
C VAL A 100 -9.56 5.01 -12.53
N PHE A 101 -8.28 4.69 -12.66
CA PHE A 101 -7.74 3.98 -13.83
C PHE A 101 -8.22 2.54 -13.92
N SER A 102 -8.32 1.82 -12.78
CA SER A 102 -8.82 0.45 -12.76
C SER A 102 -10.28 0.32 -13.18
N LEU A 103 -11.07 1.39 -13.09
CA LEU A 103 -12.44 1.45 -13.64
C LEU A 103 -12.48 1.56 -15.16
N GLY A 104 -11.45 2.17 -15.78
CA GLY A 104 -11.30 2.24 -17.23
C GLY A 104 -10.93 0.89 -17.85
N ASP A 105 -10.14 0.11 -17.14
CA ASP A 105 -9.72 -1.25 -17.48
C ASP A 105 -10.67 -2.29 -16.89
N ALA A 106 -11.98 -2.19 -17.14
CA ALA A 106 -13.01 -3.11 -16.62
C ALA A 106 -12.79 -4.59 -17.02
N MET A 107 -11.70 -4.91 -17.71
CA MET A 107 -11.26 -6.25 -18.08
C MET A 107 -10.26 -6.89 -17.11
N ILE A 108 -9.75 -6.17 -16.12
CA ILE A 108 -8.82 -6.74 -15.13
C ILE A 108 -9.62 -7.15 -13.89
N THR A 109 -10.41 -8.18 -14.05
CA THR A 109 -10.91 -8.99 -12.93
C THR A 109 -9.70 -9.48 -12.13
N ASN A 110 -9.60 -9.07 -10.88
CA ASN A 110 -8.50 -9.26 -9.95
C ASN A 110 -7.33 -8.26 -10.11
N ALA A 111 -7.59 -7.00 -9.77
CA ALA A 111 -6.56 -5.97 -9.68
C ALA A 111 -5.57 -6.27 -8.55
N SER A 112 -4.70 -7.24 -8.77
CA SER A 112 -3.43 -7.38 -8.05
C SER A 112 -2.39 -6.58 -8.82
N LYS A 113 -1.65 -5.70 -8.15
CA LYS A 113 -0.49 -5.02 -8.74
C LYS A 113 0.62 -6.00 -9.13
N ILE A 114 0.49 -7.27 -8.75
CA ILE A 114 1.42 -8.36 -9.05
C ILE A 114 0.73 -9.34 -10.00
N VAL A 115 1.28 -9.49 -11.20
CA VAL A 115 0.89 -10.53 -12.16
C VAL A 115 1.86 -11.69 -11.99
N SER A 116 1.35 -12.88 -11.62
CA SER A 116 2.16 -14.11 -11.65
C SER A 116 2.36 -14.55 -13.10
N GLY A 117 3.60 -14.85 -13.50
CA GLY A 117 4.00 -15.15 -14.87
C GLY A 117 3.48 -16.47 -15.50
N LYS A 118 2.51 -17.16 -14.87
CA LYS A 118 1.87 -18.35 -15.43
C LYS A 118 0.39 -18.11 -15.67
N LEU A 119 0.08 -17.61 -16.84
CA LEU A 119 -1.26 -17.72 -17.43
C LEU A 119 -1.33 -19.06 -18.17
N SER A 120 -1.75 -20.12 -17.46
CA SER A 120 -2.15 -21.36 -18.11
C SER A 120 -3.63 -21.31 -18.44
N GLY A 121 -3.95 -21.49 -19.73
CA GLY A 121 -5.19 -22.04 -20.22
C GLY A 121 -6.37 -21.10 -20.40
N ASN A 122 -6.68 -20.87 -21.65
CA ASN A 122 -7.97 -20.54 -22.27
C ASN A 122 -9.20 -20.56 -21.34
N LYS A 123 -9.60 -19.39 -20.82
CA LYS A 123 -11.00 -19.05 -20.66
C LYS A 123 -11.22 -17.68 -21.29
N PHE A 124 -11.41 -17.68 -22.62
CA PHE A 124 -12.06 -16.57 -23.31
C PHE A 124 -13.52 -16.53 -22.85
N LEU A 125 -13.79 -15.88 -21.74
CA LEU A 125 -15.14 -15.45 -21.42
C LEU A 125 -15.51 -14.37 -22.43
N LYS A 126 -16.61 -14.55 -23.15
CA LYS A 126 -17.23 -13.58 -24.06
C LYS A 126 -17.30 -12.22 -23.36
N VAL A 127 -16.45 -11.29 -23.82
CA VAL A 127 -16.45 -9.91 -23.35
C VAL A 127 -17.67 -9.23 -23.93
N GLN A 128 -18.72 -9.08 -23.15
CA GLN A 128 -19.72 -8.06 -23.44
C GLN A 128 -19.01 -6.70 -23.40
N LYS A 129 -19.25 -5.85 -24.42
CA LYS A 129 -18.78 -4.46 -24.45
C LYS A 129 -19.31 -3.71 -23.23
N GLN A 130 -18.63 -3.81 -22.09
CA GLN A 130 -18.96 -2.97 -20.95
C GLN A 130 -18.50 -1.54 -21.26
N LYS A 131 -19.37 -0.59 -20.97
CA LYS A 131 -19.13 0.84 -21.12
C LYS A 131 -17.84 1.18 -20.34
N LYS A 132 -16.85 1.82 -20.99
CA LYS A 132 -15.66 2.33 -20.30
C LYS A 132 -16.11 3.25 -19.18
N LEU A 133 -15.79 2.92 -17.93
CA LEU A 133 -16.19 3.69 -16.77
C LEU A 133 -15.20 4.83 -16.47
N ALA A 134 -14.08 4.91 -17.18
CA ALA A 134 -13.13 6.01 -17.08
C ALA A 134 -12.51 6.36 -18.44
N GLU A 135 -12.28 7.66 -18.65
CA GLU A 135 -11.61 8.23 -19.83
C GLU A 135 -10.49 9.15 -19.36
N ILE A 136 -9.29 8.97 -19.93
CA ILE A 136 -8.08 9.71 -19.56
C ILE A 136 -7.79 10.71 -20.66
N ASP A 137 -7.52 11.95 -20.30
CA ASP A 137 -7.01 12.99 -21.19
C ASP A 137 -5.72 13.64 -20.63
N GLU A 138 -5.21 14.66 -21.28
CA GLU A 138 -3.97 15.33 -20.89
C GLU A 138 -4.09 16.13 -19.57
N ASN A 139 -5.28 16.42 -19.10
CA ASN A 139 -5.53 17.26 -17.93
C ASN A 139 -6.10 16.49 -16.74
N GLY A 140 -6.57 15.25 -16.96
CA GLY A 140 -7.15 14.46 -15.89
C GLY A 140 -7.85 13.20 -16.33
N VAL A 141 -8.79 12.76 -15.50
CA VAL A 141 -9.56 11.52 -15.72
C VAL A 141 -11.04 11.77 -15.43
N LYS A 142 -11.87 11.53 -16.43
CA LYS A 142 -13.33 11.48 -16.27
C LYS A 142 -13.74 10.06 -15.91
N PHE A 143 -14.58 9.89 -14.89
CA PHE A 143 -15.08 8.59 -14.49
C PHE A 143 -16.51 8.63 -13.97
N THR A 144 -17.16 7.47 -13.99
CA THR A 144 -18.52 7.28 -13.45
C THR A 144 -18.45 6.62 -12.09
N SER A 145 -19.12 7.21 -11.10
CA SER A 145 -19.24 6.67 -9.74
C SER A 145 -19.98 5.33 -9.75
N GLN A 146 -19.42 4.34 -9.07
CA GLN A 146 -20.07 3.03 -8.88
C GLN A 146 -21.15 3.06 -7.79
N ILE A 147 -21.27 4.17 -7.04
CA ILE A 147 -22.22 4.31 -5.94
C ILE A 147 -23.58 4.80 -6.46
N ASP A 148 -23.56 5.83 -7.29
CA ASP A 148 -24.75 6.56 -7.71
C ASP A 148 -24.81 6.86 -9.22
N GLY A 149 -23.81 6.42 -9.98
CA GLY A 149 -23.76 6.64 -11.43
C GLY A 149 -23.37 8.06 -11.85
N SER A 150 -23.07 8.96 -10.92
CA SER A 150 -22.69 10.35 -11.24
C SER A 150 -21.34 10.42 -11.96
N SER A 151 -21.21 11.42 -12.84
CA SER A 151 -19.97 11.67 -13.59
C SER A 151 -19.05 12.60 -12.82
N HIS A 152 -17.78 12.23 -12.71
CA HIS A 152 -16.75 13.00 -12.04
C HIS A 152 -15.55 13.21 -12.95
N TYR A 153 -14.79 14.28 -12.66
CA TYR A 153 -13.53 14.56 -13.33
C TYR A 153 -12.46 14.88 -12.29
N PHE A 154 -11.36 14.08 -12.28
CA PHE A 154 -10.20 14.30 -11.44
C PHE A 154 -9.10 14.95 -12.25
N THR A 155 -8.60 16.09 -11.75
CA THR A 155 -7.36 16.70 -12.19
C THR A 155 -6.30 16.55 -11.07
N PRO A 156 -5.01 16.80 -11.35
CA PRO A 156 -3.98 16.86 -10.34
C PRO A 156 -4.34 17.79 -9.16
N GLU A 157 -4.83 18.99 -9.46
CA GLU A 157 -5.22 19.98 -8.45
C GLU A 157 -6.41 19.50 -7.62
N LYS A 158 -7.39 18.86 -8.26
CA LYS A 158 -8.57 18.34 -7.56
C LYS A 158 -8.17 17.17 -6.64
N SER A 159 -7.29 16.27 -7.08
CA SER A 159 -6.77 15.20 -6.22
C SER A 159 -6.09 15.79 -4.97
N ILE A 160 -5.18 16.76 -5.15
CA ILE A 160 -4.51 17.41 -4.02
C ILE A 160 -5.51 18.14 -3.11
N LYS A 161 -6.49 18.85 -3.68
CA LYS A 161 -7.56 19.52 -2.90
C LYS A 161 -8.35 18.55 -2.03
N ILE A 162 -8.70 17.38 -2.57
CA ILE A 162 -9.40 16.34 -1.83
C ILE A 162 -8.52 15.83 -0.68
N GLN A 163 -7.25 15.52 -0.94
CA GLN A 163 -6.29 15.07 0.07
C GLN A 163 -6.05 16.14 1.15
N HIS A 164 -6.02 17.43 0.77
CA HIS A 164 -5.98 18.54 1.73
C HIS A 164 -7.21 18.55 2.64
N ASN A 165 -8.39 18.28 2.10
CA ASN A 165 -9.62 18.24 2.89
C ASN A 165 -9.67 17.00 3.80
N ILE A 166 -9.14 15.87 3.35
CA ILE A 166 -9.00 14.66 4.17
C ILE A 166 -8.01 14.91 5.32
N GLY A 167 -6.92 15.65 5.11
CA GLY A 167 -6.06 16.13 6.18
C GLY A 167 -5.07 15.09 6.72
N ALA A 168 -4.58 14.17 5.89
CA ALA A 168 -3.53 13.22 6.25
C ALA A 168 -2.15 13.92 6.36
N ASP A 169 -1.18 13.32 7.07
CA ASP A 169 0.18 13.86 7.21
C ASP A 169 0.98 13.77 5.92
N ILE A 170 0.75 12.71 5.15
CA ILE A 170 1.46 12.43 3.90
C ILE A 170 0.43 12.20 2.79
N ILE A 171 0.59 12.90 1.69
CA ILE A 171 -0.25 12.83 0.51
C ILE A 171 0.58 12.50 -0.73
N PHE A 172 -0.04 11.96 -1.77
CA PHE A 172 0.65 11.60 -3.02
C PHE A 172 0.21 12.46 -4.20
N ALA A 173 1.17 12.79 -5.06
CA ALA A 173 0.88 13.43 -6.34
C ALA A 173 0.00 12.51 -7.21
N PHE A 174 -0.91 13.13 -7.98
CA PHE A 174 -1.76 12.41 -8.92
C PHE A 174 -0.92 11.82 -10.05
N ASP A 175 -1.12 10.54 -10.35
CA ASP A 175 -0.31 9.78 -11.30
C ASP A 175 -1.18 8.86 -12.15
N GLU A 176 -0.72 8.48 -13.32
CA GLU A 176 -1.35 7.45 -14.14
C GLU A 176 -0.69 6.10 -13.91
N CYS A 177 -1.39 5.21 -13.19
CA CYS A 177 -0.95 3.84 -12.96
C CYS A 177 -1.41 2.94 -14.11
N VAL A 178 -0.50 2.60 -15.01
CA VAL A 178 -0.77 1.81 -16.22
C VAL A 178 -0.61 0.32 -15.95
N SER A 179 -1.42 -0.50 -16.65
CA SER A 179 -1.28 -1.96 -16.63
C SER A 179 0.11 -2.40 -17.12
N SER A 180 0.66 -3.47 -16.52
CA SER A 180 1.91 -4.09 -16.98
C SER A 180 1.86 -4.64 -18.41
N GLN A 181 0.66 -4.83 -18.96
CA GLN A 181 0.43 -5.32 -20.32
C GLN A 181 0.34 -4.20 -21.37
N ALA A 182 0.32 -2.93 -20.95
CA ALA A 182 0.27 -1.82 -21.90
C ALA A 182 1.52 -1.75 -22.78
N SER A 183 1.34 -1.26 -24.01
CA SER A 183 2.45 -1.12 -24.98
C SER A 183 3.50 -0.11 -24.49
N TYR A 184 4.70 -0.20 -25.01
CA TYR A 184 5.80 0.71 -24.69
C TYR A 184 5.44 2.17 -25.02
N GLU A 185 4.83 2.40 -26.19
CA GLU A 185 4.41 3.72 -26.66
C GLU A 185 3.36 4.35 -25.72
N TYR A 186 2.41 3.55 -25.22
CA TYR A 186 1.44 4.04 -24.26
C TYR A 186 2.10 4.35 -22.91
N GLN A 187 3.04 3.49 -22.45
CA GLN A 187 3.79 3.70 -21.23
C GLN A 187 4.63 5.00 -21.28
N ILE A 188 5.20 5.36 -22.44
CA ILE A 188 5.88 6.65 -22.62
C ILE A 188 4.90 7.78 -22.34
N LYS A 189 3.75 7.83 -23.06
CA LYS A 189 2.75 8.90 -22.93
C LYS A 189 2.22 9.02 -21.50
N ALA A 190 1.89 7.91 -20.87
CA ALA A 190 1.40 7.88 -19.48
C ALA A 190 2.45 8.36 -18.47
N THR A 191 3.72 7.99 -18.69
CA THR A 191 4.82 8.44 -17.83
C THR A 191 5.05 9.95 -17.98
N GLU A 192 5.00 10.49 -19.20
CA GLU A 192 5.14 11.93 -19.47
C GLU A 192 3.96 12.71 -18.89
N ARG A 193 2.74 12.19 -19.00
CA ARG A 193 1.55 12.76 -18.36
C ARG A 193 1.69 12.77 -16.83
N THR A 194 2.17 11.68 -16.23
CA THR A 194 2.47 11.62 -14.79
C THR A 194 3.47 12.70 -14.37
N HIS A 195 4.53 12.96 -15.16
CA HIS A 195 5.51 14.02 -14.85
C HIS A 195 4.88 15.43 -14.92
N LYS A 196 4.04 15.69 -15.94
CA LYS A 196 3.28 16.95 -16.06
C LYS A 196 2.34 17.13 -14.84
N TRP A 197 1.59 16.12 -14.50
CA TRP A 197 0.68 16.13 -13.35
C TRP A 197 1.40 16.28 -12.01
N ALA A 198 2.56 15.67 -11.86
CA ALA A 198 3.42 15.83 -10.67
C ALA A 198 3.78 17.31 -10.44
N LYS A 199 4.16 18.05 -11.51
CA LYS A 199 4.43 19.48 -11.43
C LYS A 199 3.19 20.28 -11.04
N GLN A 200 2.03 20.01 -11.65
CA GLN A 200 0.77 20.66 -11.30
C GLN A 200 0.38 20.43 -9.83
N CYS A 201 0.57 19.20 -9.33
CA CYS A 201 0.36 18.87 -7.90
C CYS A 201 1.26 19.72 -6.98
N ILE A 202 2.55 19.84 -7.30
CA ILE A 202 3.49 20.66 -6.53
C ILE A 202 3.06 22.12 -6.53
N ASP A 203 2.74 22.69 -7.70
CA ASP A 203 2.38 24.08 -7.85
C ASP A 203 1.10 24.42 -7.07
N TYR A 204 0.10 23.52 -7.11
CA TYR A 204 -1.12 23.69 -6.33
C TYR A 204 -0.86 23.53 -4.81
N HIS A 205 -0.08 22.52 -4.42
CA HIS A 205 0.22 22.24 -3.01
C HIS A 205 0.98 23.42 -2.37
N LYS A 206 2.00 23.95 -3.04
CA LYS A 206 2.81 25.07 -2.55
C LYS A 206 2.01 26.35 -2.29
N LYS A 207 0.98 26.62 -3.09
CA LYS A 207 0.09 27.78 -2.91
C LYS A 207 -0.85 27.64 -1.71
N SER A 208 -1.00 26.44 -1.17
CA SER A 208 -1.87 26.16 -0.04
C SER A 208 -1.15 26.24 1.29
N LYS A 209 -1.83 26.76 2.34
CA LYS A 209 -1.33 26.68 3.72
C LYS A 209 -1.11 25.24 4.21
N ASN A 210 -1.77 24.26 3.58
CA ASN A 210 -1.62 22.84 3.90
C ASN A 210 -0.20 22.32 3.61
N SER A 211 0.57 22.97 2.73
CA SER A 211 1.98 22.63 2.48
C SER A 211 2.89 22.74 3.72
N LYS A 212 2.43 23.44 4.76
CA LYS A 212 3.14 23.54 6.04
C LYS A 212 2.84 22.37 6.98
N THR A 213 1.79 21.59 6.72
CA THR A 213 1.29 20.55 7.62
C THR A 213 1.16 19.17 6.98
N GLN A 214 1.20 19.09 5.67
CA GLN A 214 1.11 17.85 4.90
C GLN A 214 2.32 17.72 3.97
N ALA A 215 2.98 16.58 3.98
CA ALA A 215 4.07 16.25 3.07
C ALA A 215 3.52 15.72 1.73
N LEU A 216 4.14 16.15 0.62
CA LEU A 216 3.77 15.68 -0.71
C LEU A 216 4.82 14.71 -1.25
N PHE A 217 4.42 13.47 -1.57
CA PHE A 217 5.26 12.46 -2.19
C PHE A 217 5.01 12.41 -3.71
N GLY A 218 6.11 12.39 -4.48
CA GLY A 218 6.06 12.16 -5.92
C GLY A 218 6.03 10.67 -6.23
N ILE A 219 5.41 10.26 -7.35
CA ILE A 219 5.30 8.86 -7.74
C ILE A 219 6.13 8.58 -8.99
N VAL A 220 7.03 7.60 -8.90
CA VAL A 220 7.82 7.08 -10.02
C VAL A 220 7.03 5.98 -10.72
N GLN A 221 6.74 6.18 -12.02
CA GLN A 221 6.07 5.24 -12.91
C GLN A 221 7.06 4.68 -13.96
N GLY A 222 6.58 3.98 -14.99
CA GLY A 222 7.40 3.43 -16.09
C GLY A 222 7.16 1.93 -16.37
N GLY A 223 6.14 1.33 -15.73
CA GLY A 223 5.73 -0.05 -15.96
C GLY A 223 6.87 -1.07 -15.81
N LYS A 224 6.97 -2.01 -16.74
CA LYS A 224 8.03 -3.04 -16.81
C LYS A 224 9.29 -2.58 -17.58
N PHE A 225 9.37 -1.31 -17.98
CA PHE A 225 10.44 -0.81 -18.84
C PHE A 225 11.51 -0.09 -18.02
N ARG A 226 12.74 -0.64 -18.02
CA ARG A 226 13.86 -0.16 -17.18
C ARG A 226 14.29 1.27 -17.53
N ASP A 227 14.30 1.62 -18.81
CA ASP A 227 14.63 2.95 -19.32
C ASP A 227 13.61 4.00 -18.87
N LEU A 228 12.30 3.70 -18.99
CA LEU A 228 11.23 4.57 -18.53
C LEU A 228 11.27 4.80 -17.02
N ARG A 229 11.53 3.73 -16.24
CA ARG A 229 11.70 3.85 -14.79
C ARG A 229 12.90 4.72 -14.42
N LYS A 230 14.04 4.56 -15.12
CA LYS A 230 15.21 5.43 -14.93
C LYS A 230 14.89 6.90 -15.27
N LYS A 231 14.24 7.14 -16.43
CA LYS A 231 13.79 8.49 -16.85
C LYS A 231 12.86 9.09 -15.80
N SER A 232 11.84 8.34 -15.39
CA SER A 232 10.87 8.79 -14.38
C SER A 232 11.51 9.07 -13.03
N ALA A 233 12.38 8.18 -12.54
CA ALA A 233 13.09 8.39 -11.28
C ALA A 233 13.94 9.67 -11.30
N LYS A 234 14.67 9.93 -12.39
CA LYS A 234 15.48 11.16 -12.55
C LYS A 234 14.61 12.41 -12.55
N ILE A 235 13.50 12.42 -13.31
CA ILE A 235 12.61 13.58 -13.42
C ILE A 235 11.87 13.83 -12.10
N ILE A 236 11.28 12.81 -11.49
CA ILE A 236 10.55 12.96 -10.24
C ILE A 236 11.49 13.34 -9.07
N SER A 237 12.71 12.78 -9.04
CA SER A 237 13.68 13.10 -7.98
C SER A 237 14.25 14.52 -8.07
N SER A 238 14.25 15.14 -9.25
CA SER A 238 14.65 16.55 -9.43
C SER A 238 13.59 17.54 -8.97
N MET A 239 12.35 17.10 -8.72
CA MET A 239 11.27 17.93 -8.23
C MET A 239 11.29 18.01 -6.69
N PRO A 240 10.79 19.11 -6.09
CA PRO A 240 10.88 19.35 -4.64
C PRO A 240 9.82 18.58 -3.83
N PHE A 241 9.75 17.27 -4.02
CA PHE A 241 8.92 16.39 -3.21
C PHE A 241 9.56 16.09 -1.85
N ASP A 242 8.75 15.83 -0.82
CA ASP A 242 9.19 15.46 0.53
C ASP A 242 9.61 14.00 0.64
N GLY A 243 9.10 13.15 -0.23
CA GLY A 243 9.40 11.71 -0.34
C GLY A 243 8.94 11.17 -1.68
N PHE A 244 9.10 9.85 -1.87
CA PHE A 244 8.85 9.21 -3.16
C PHE A 244 8.05 7.93 -3.02
N GLY A 245 7.00 7.78 -3.84
CA GLY A 245 6.29 6.55 -4.10
C GLY A 245 6.88 5.80 -5.29
N ILE A 246 7.02 4.49 -5.18
CA ILE A 246 7.38 3.60 -6.28
C ILE A 246 6.09 2.93 -6.73
N GLY A 247 5.53 3.41 -7.83
CA GLY A 247 4.26 2.97 -8.39
C GLY A 247 4.41 1.99 -9.55
N GLY A 248 3.26 1.61 -10.09
CA GLY A 248 3.14 0.75 -11.28
C GLY A 248 2.80 -0.69 -10.95
N SER A 249 2.46 -1.43 -12.03
CA SER A 249 2.25 -2.86 -11.97
C SER A 249 3.57 -3.58 -12.24
N PHE A 250 3.90 -4.55 -11.41
CA PHE A 250 5.13 -5.32 -11.50
C PHE A 250 4.85 -6.77 -11.88
N ILE A 251 5.78 -7.39 -12.62
CA ILE A 251 5.91 -8.84 -12.63
C ILE A 251 6.64 -9.22 -11.34
N LYS A 252 6.18 -10.24 -10.64
CA LYS A 252 6.64 -10.55 -9.28
C LYS A 252 8.16 -10.76 -9.21
N GLU A 253 8.70 -11.41 -10.20
CA GLU A 253 10.12 -11.77 -10.33
C GLU A 253 11.04 -10.54 -10.49
N ASP A 254 10.49 -9.43 -10.99
CA ASP A 254 11.25 -8.22 -11.33
C ASP A 254 11.18 -7.12 -10.26
N ILE A 255 10.37 -7.30 -9.20
CA ILE A 255 10.13 -6.27 -8.20
C ILE A 255 11.44 -5.75 -7.62
N ASP A 256 12.30 -6.65 -7.13
CA ASP A 256 13.56 -6.28 -6.49
C ASP A 256 14.50 -5.53 -7.44
N ALA A 257 14.57 -5.97 -8.70
CA ALA A 257 15.42 -5.34 -9.71
C ALA A 257 14.96 -3.93 -10.07
N PHE A 258 13.63 -3.72 -10.22
CA PHE A 258 13.09 -2.40 -10.53
C PHE A 258 13.13 -1.45 -9.34
N VAL A 259 12.83 -1.95 -8.14
CA VAL A 259 12.91 -1.16 -6.91
C VAL A 259 14.35 -0.72 -6.66
N GLY A 260 15.33 -1.63 -6.76
CA GLY A 260 16.75 -1.30 -6.61
C GLY A 260 17.24 -0.28 -7.67
N LEU A 261 16.79 -0.43 -8.93
CA LEU A 261 17.10 0.50 -10.01
C LEU A 261 16.62 1.93 -9.67
N VAL A 262 15.38 2.08 -9.22
CA VAL A 262 14.77 3.36 -8.86
C VAL A 262 15.46 3.95 -7.62
N ASN A 263 15.64 3.15 -6.58
CA ASN A 263 16.19 3.61 -5.30
C ASN A 263 17.68 4.03 -5.35
N LYS A 264 18.43 3.56 -6.35
CA LYS A 264 19.79 4.05 -6.63
C LYS A 264 19.81 5.48 -7.20
N ILE A 265 18.68 5.95 -7.76
CA ILE A 265 18.54 7.28 -8.36
C ILE A 265 17.90 8.25 -7.37
N LEU A 266 16.94 7.79 -6.58
CA LEU A 266 16.21 8.63 -5.63
C LEU A 266 17.14 9.15 -4.51
N PRO A 267 16.96 10.41 -4.07
CA PRO A 267 17.74 10.98 -2.97
C PRO A 267 17.69 10.12 -1.71
N GLU A 268 18.84 9.82 -1.15
CA GLU A 268 18.94 8.95 0.03
C GLU A 268 18.30 9.60 1.27
N ALA A 269 18.39 10.91 1.42
CA ALA A 269 17.85 11.66 2.56
C ALA A 269 16.31 11.71 2.61
N LYS A 270 15.62 11.12 1.63
CA LYS A 270 14.15 11.15 1.56
C LYS A 270 13.53 9.75 1.68
N PRO A 271 12.35 9.64 2.32
CA PRO A 271 11.66 8.35 2.48
C PRO A 271 11.12 7.82 1.14
N ARG A 272 11.06 6.49 1.03
CA ARG A 272 10.66 5.73 -0.16
C ARG A 272 9.54 4.77 0.19
N HIS A 273 8.42 4.87 -0.51
CA HIS A 273 7.22 4.07 -0.29
C HIS A 273 6.95 3.16 -1.50
N LEU A 274 6.90 1.86 -1.30
CA LEU A 274 6.51 0.90 -2.35
C LEU A 274 5.01 0.66 -2.29
N LEU A 275 4.29 1.13 -3.33
CA LEU A 275 2.83 1.19 -3.34
C LEU A 275 2.18 -0.16 -3.65
N GLY A 276 1.33 -0.64 -2.74
CA GLY A 276 0.45 -1.80 -2.95
C GLY A 276 1.13 -3.17 -2.93
N ILE A 277 2.37 -3.27 -2.48
CA ILE A 277 3.15 -4.49 -2.34
C ILE A 277 3.35 -4.80 -0.85
N GLY A 278 2.99 -6.03 -0.41
CA GLY A 278 3.06 -6.36 1.01
C GLY A 278 2.87 -7.84 1.31
N GLU A 279 3.21 -8.73 0.39
CA GLU A 279 3.34 -10.16 0.69
C GLU A 279 4.60 -10.39 1.54
N PRO A 280 4.54 -11.25 2.58
CA PRO A 280 5.65 -11.43 3.52
C PRO A 280 7.02 -11.71 2.87
N ILE A 281 7.05 -12.49 1.80
CA ILE A 281 8.29 -12.82 1.08
C ILE A 281 8.86 -11.62 0.34
N ASP A 282 7.98 -10.81 -0.30
CA ASP A 282 8.40 -9.69 -1.14
C ASP A 282 8.98 -8.53 -0.31
N LEU A 283 8.59 -8.42 0.97
CA LEU A 283 9.09 -7.39 1.88
C LEU A 283 10.61 -7.48 2.10
N PHE A 284 11.16 -8.69 2.17
CA PHE A 284 12.62 -8.85 2.40
C PHE A 284 13.44 -8.29 1.24
N GLY A 285 13.06 -8.62 0.00
CA GLY A 285 13.75 -8.12 -1.18
C GLY A 285 13.59 -6.60 -1.33
N ALA A 286 12.37 -6.10 -1.19
CA ALA A 286 12.10 -4.67 -1.31
C ALA A 286 12.81 -3.83 -0.24
N ILE A 287 12.88 -4.30 1.02
CA ILE A 287 13.65 -3.64 2.09
C ILE A 287 15.14 -3.67 1.77
N GLU A 288 15.69 -4.80 1.32
CA GLU A 288 17.09 -4.89 0.88
C GLU A 288 17.41 -3.88 -0.21
N GLN A 289 16.46 -3.61 -1.10
CA GLN A 289 16.56 -2.59 -2.14
C GLN A 289 16.20 -1.17 -1.67
N GLY A 290 16.09 -0.92 -0.36
CA GLY A 290 16.02 0.41 0.24
C GLY A 290 14.63 1.03 0.32
N VAL A 291 13.57 0.23 0.39
CA VAL A 291 12.21 0.70 0.68
C VAL A 291 12.03 0.93 2.18
N ASP A 292 11.37 2.03 2.54
CA ASP A 292 11.10 2.41 3.93
C ASP A 292 9.67 2.12 4.36
N LEU A 293 8.71 2.24 3.43
CA LEU A 293 7.28 2.12 3.70
C LEU A 293 6.60 1.22 2.67
N PHE A 294 5.60 0.46 3.13
CA PHE A 294 4.82 -0.47 2.31
C PHE A 294 3.36 -0.37 2.67
N ASP A 295 2.47 -0.38 1.70
CA ASP A 295 1.05 -0.57 1.92
C ASP A 295 0.52 -1.78 1.15
N CYS A 296 -0.39 -2.53 1.75
CA CYS A 296 -1.10 -3.58 1.03
C CYS A 296 -2.42 -3.93 1.73
N VAL A 297 -3.48 -4.11 0.94
CA VAL A 297 -4.78 -4.59 1.45
C VAL A 297 -4.81 -6.10 1.70
N ALA A 298 -3.81 -6.84 1.21
CA ALA A 298 -3.79 -8.30 1.24
C ALA A 298 -3.97 -8.88 2.66
N PRO A 299 -3.29 -8.41 3.71
CA PRO A 299 -3.42 -9.01 5.04
C PRO A 299 -4.87 -9.09 5.52
N THR A 300 -5.60 -7.98 5.50
CA THR A 300 -7.00 -7.94 5.94
C THR A 300 -7.96 -8.55 4.93
N ARG A 301 -7.71 -8.42 3.61
CA ARG A 301 -8.53 -9.05 2.58
C ARG A 301 -8.47 -10.57 2.66
N MET A 302 -7.28 -11.14 2.77
CA MET A 302 -7.07 -12.58 2.93
C MET A 302 -7.67 -13.09 4.22
N ALA A 303 -7.46 -12.38 5.33
CA ALA A 303 -8.02 -12.71 6.63
C ALA A 303 -9.55 -12.88 6.56
N ARG A 304 -10.25 -11.91 6.00
CA ARG A 304 -11.72 -11.97 5.85
C ARG A 304 -12.22 -13.08 4.92
N ASN A 305 -11.34 -13.63 4.10
CA ASN A 305 -11.61 -14.78 3.21
C ASN A 305 -11.01 -16.08 3.76
N GLY A 306 -10.69 -16.14 5.05
CA GLY A 306 -10.25 -17.35 5.73
C GLY A 306 -8.81 -17.79 5.43
N THR A 307 -7.99 -16.92 4.82
CA THR A 307 -6.56 -17.21 4.60
C THR A 307 -5.73 -16.51 5.67
N LEU A 308 -4.99 -17.29 6.47
CA LEU A 308 -4.19 -16.82 7.58
C LEU A 308 -2.69 -16.96 7.31
N TYR A 309 -1.91 -15.98 7.71
CA TYR A 309 -0.46 -16.01 7.64
C TYR A 309 0.13 -16.86 8.77
N THR A 310 1.15 -17.63 8.46
CA THR A 310 1.98 -18.33 9.46
C THR A 310 3.46 -18.23 9.09
N LYS A 311 4.35 -18.52 10.03
CA LYS A 311 5.79 -18.61 9.79
C LYS A 311 6.13 -19.64 8.70
N LYS A 312 5.25 -20.62 8.47
CA LYS A 312 5.40 -21.67 7.45
C LYS A 312 4.59 -21.41 6.18
N GLY A 313 4.18 -20.18 5.92
CA GLY A 313 3.36 -19.79 4.77
C GLY A 313 1.90 -19.55 5.14
N LYS A 314 1.00 -19.72 4.18
CA LYS A 314 -0.43 -19.42 4.34
C LYS A 314 -1.23 -20.70 4.60
N ILE A 315 -2.23 -20.60 5.48
CA ILE A 315 -3.20 -21.65 5.69
C ILE A 315 -4.61 -21.17 5.33
N ASN A 316 -5.42 -22.06 4.77
CA ASN A 316 -6.84 -21.80 4.56
C ASN A 316 -7.63 -22.46 5.68
N ILE A 317 -8.26 -21.65 6.53
CA ILE A 317 -8.97 -22.11 7.73
C ILE A 317 -10.22 -22.96 7.41
N PHE A 318 -10.71 -22.92 6.18
CA PHE A 318 -11.83 -23.79 5.73
C PHE A 318 -11.46 -25.26 5.58
N ASN A 319 -10.16 -25.61 5.51
CA ASN A 319 -9.74 -27.01 5.44
C ASN A 319 -10.32 -27.84 6.58
N ALA A 320 -10.80 -29.02 6.25
CA ALA A 320 -11.48 -29.92 7.20
C ALA A 320 -10.62 -30.24 8.44
N LYS A 321 -9.29 -30.37 8.27
CA LYS A 321 -8.34 -30.64 9.36
C LYS A 321 -8.39 -29.64 10.50
N PHE A 322 -8.88 -28.39 10.26
CA PHE A 322 -8.97 -27.38 11.30
C PHE A 322 -10.26 -27.40 12.10
N LYS A 323 -11.26 -28.25 11.75
CA LYS A 323 -12.51 -28.36 12.52
C LYS A 323 -12.27 -28.76 13.98
N GLN A 324 -11.31 -29.64 14.22
CA GLN A 324 -10.97 -30.17 15.54
C GLN A 324 -9.55 -29.79 15.97
N ASP A 325 -8.97 -28.72 15.39
CA ASP A 325 -7.66 -28.23 15.79
C ASP A 325 -7.81 -27.14 16.89
N PHE A 326 -7.67 -27.58 18.13
CA PHE A 326 -7.79 -26.72 19.32
C PHE A 326 -6.51 -25.99 19.69
N LYS A 327 -5.52 -25.94 18.78
CA LYS A 327 -4.32 -25.13 18.93
C LYS A 327 -4.52 -23.73 18.34
N SER A 328 -3.73 -22.75 18.82
CA SER A 328 -3.64 -21.41 18.23
C SER A 328 -3.21 -21.46 16.76
N ILE A 329 -3.43 -20.38 16.00
CA ILE A 329 -2.95 -20.27 14.61
C ILE A 329 -1.44 -20.47 14.57
N GLU A 330 -0.72 -19.80 15.45
CA GLU A 330 0.73 -19.89 15.58
C GLU A 330 1.12 -19.95 17.07
N LYS A 331 1.92 -20.96 17.48
CA LYS A 331 2.24 -21.23 18.89
C LYS A 331 2.89 -20.02 19.60
N ASP A 332 3.86 -19.38 18.94
CA ASP A 332 4.66 -18.29 19.51
C ASP A 332 4.16 -16.90 19.07
N CYS A 333 2.89 -16.79 18.67
CA CYS A 333 2.30 -15.54 18.25
C CYS A 333 1.63 -14.83 19.43
N ASN A 334 2.05 -13.57 19.68
CA ASN A 334 1.55 -12.77 20.78
C ASN A 334 0.27 -11.96 20.47
N CYS A 335 -0.34 -12.12 19.27
CA CYS A 335 -1.57 -11.41 18.96
C CYS A 335 -2.75 -11.88 19.82
N TYR A 336 -3.73 -11.00 19.99
CA TYR A 336 -4.94 -11.28 20.76
C TYR A 336 -5.63 -12.59 20.31
N THR A 337 -5.71 -12.82 19.00
CA THR A 337 -6.35 -14.04 18.46
C THR A 337 -5.64 -15.30 18.89
N CYS A 338 -4.31 -15.37 18.75
CA CYS A 338 -3.55 -16.57 19.10
C CYS A 338 -3.51 -16.84 20.60
N LYS A 339 -3.60 -15.81 21.43
CA LYS A 339 -3.63 -15.95 22.91
C LYS A 339 -4.96 -16.49 23.42
N ASN A 340 -6.07 -16.22 22.72
CA ASN A 340 -7.41 -16.45 23.26
C ASN A 340 -8.24 -17.47 22.47
N TYR A 341 -7.88 -17.77 21.21
CA TYR A 341 -8.72 -18.57 20.32
C TYR A 341 -7.96 -19.66 19.57
N THR A 342 -8.66 -20.74 19.28
CA THR A 342 -8.15 -21.88 18.52
C THR A 342 -8.52 -21.83 17.05
N LYS A 343 -7.79 -22.56 16.20
CA LYS A 343 -8.13 -22.71 14.78
C LYS A 343 -9.52 -23.33 14.60
N GLY A 344 -9.88 -24.31 15.44
CA GLY A 344 -11.21 -24.95 15.40
C GLY A 344 -12.33 -23.95 15.63
N TYR A 345 -12.19 -23.06 16.61
CA TYR A 345 -13.19 -22.02 16.86
C TYR A 345 -13.29 -21.02 15.69
N ILE A 346 -12.15 -20.53 15.17
CA ILE A 346 -12.14 -19.61 14.02
C ILE A 346 -12.75 -20.30 12.79
N ALA A 347 -12.43 -21.59 12.55
CA ALA A 347 -13.00 -22.37 11.48
C ALA A 347 -14.52 -22.56 11.63
N HIS A 348 -15.01 -22.71 12.85
CA HIS A 348 -16.45 -22.71 13.16
C HIS A 348 -17.10 -21.38 12.81
N LEU A 349 -16.56 -20.26 13.28
CA LEU A 349 -17.09 -18.93 13.01
C LEU A 349 -17.21 -18.62 11.51
N PHE A 350 -16.21 -18.99 10.72
CA PHE A 350 -16.27 -18.83 9.25
C PHE A 350 -17.38 -19.65 8.61
N ARG A 351 -17.58 -20.90 9.05
CA ARG A 351 -18.67 -21.77 8.55
C ARG A 351 -20.04 -21.27 8.97
N ALA A 352 -20.15 -20.73 10.18
CA ALA A 352 -21.34 -20.09 10.70
C ALA A 352 -21.59 -18.68 10.12
N LYS A 353 -20.66 -18.17 9.27
CA LYS A 353 -20.70 -16.82 8.68
C LYS A 353 -20.73 -15.68 9.70
N GLU A 354 -20.15 -15.91 10.87
CA GLU A 354 -20.05 -14.91 11.94
C GLU A 354 -19.02 -13.83 11.58
N ILE A 355 -19.40 -12.56 11.77
CA ILE A 355 -18.53 -11.39 11.47
C ILE A 355 -17.24 -11.45 12.30
N PHE A 356 -17.32 -11.97 13.53
CA PHE A 356 -16.17 -12.07 14.43
C PHE A 356 -15.03 -12.92 13.87
N ALA A 357 -15.30 -13.85 12.95
CA ALA A 357 -14.26 -14.57 12.21
C ALA A 357 -13.31 -13.62 11.45
N ALA A 358 -13.90 -12.61 10.80
CA ALA A 358 -13.15 -11.61 10.05
C ALA A 358 -12.31 -10.72 10.98
N THR A 359 -12.83 -10.36 12.16
CA THR A 359 -12.12 -9.59 13.18
C THR A 359 -10.90 -10.35 13.70
N LEU A 360 -11.10 -11.57 14.20
CA LEU A 360 -10.02 -12.40 14.75
C LEU A 360 -8.92 -12.67 13.73
N SER A 361 -9.31 -12.99 12.50
CA SER A 361 -8.37 -13.27 11.40
C SER A 361 -7.60 -12.01 10.98
N SER A 362 -8.26 -10.85 10.95
CA SER A 362 -7.61 -9.57 10.59
C SER A 362 -6.62 -9.13 11.67
N ILE A 363 -6.95 -9.30 12.94
CA ILE A 363 -6.03 -9.09 14.08
C ILE A 363 -4.76 -9.92 13.88
N HIS A 364 -4.91 -11.22 13.60
CA HIS A 364 -3.76 -12.10 13.44
C HIS A 364 -2.90 -11.73 12.23
N ASN A 365 -3.49 -11.56 11.04
CA ASN A 365 -2.73 -11.27 9.83
C ASN A 365 -2.03 -9.91 9.87
N LEU A 366 -2.68 -8.88 10.42
CA LEU A 366 -2.05 -7.57 10.59
C LEU A 366 -0.92 -7.61 11.62
N TYR A 367 -1.14 -8.25 12.77
CA TYR A 367 -0.06 -8.45 13.74
C TYR A 367 1.13 -9.17 13.12
N PHE A 368 0.87 -10.24 12.34
CA PHE A 368 1.92 -10.98 11.66
C PHE A 368 2.79 -10.10 10.77
N ILE A 369 2.17 -9.31 9.88
CA ILE A 369 2.92 -8.51 8.91
C ILE A 369 3.63 -7.32 9.57
N ILE A 370 2.99 -6.64 10.52
CA ILE A 370 3.58 -5.52 11.27
C ILE A 370 4.78 -6.01 12.08
N ASN A 371 4.62 -7.11 12.81
CA ASN A 371 5.70 -7.70 13.60
C ASN A 371 6.84 -8.20 12.72
N LEU A 372 6.57 -8.81 11.56
CA LEU A 372 7.60 -9.23 10.62
C LEU A 372 8.45 -8.04 10.17
N VAL A 373 7.83 -6.92 9.77
CA VAL A 373 8.56 -5.72 9.33
C VAL A 373 9.35 -5.10 10.49
N SER A 374 8.80 -5.10 11.71
CA SER A 374 9.52 -4.68 12.91
C SER A 374 10.76 -5.56 13.17
N GLN A 375 10.64 -6.87 13.07
CA GLN A 375 11.77 -7.79 13.21
C GLN A 375 12.82 -7.62 12.11
N ILE A 376 12.40 -7.32 10.87
CA ILE A 376 13.32 -6.98 9.78
C ILE A 376 14.09 -5.70 10.15
N ARG A 377 13.42 -4.68 10.68
CA ARG A 377 14.07 -3.45 11.16
C ARG A 377 15.12 -3.75 12.24
N GLU A 378 14.75 -4.51 13.25
CA GLU A 378 15.70 -4.93 14.31
C GLU A 378 16.89 -5.70 13.74
N SER A 379 16.67 -6.55 12.73
CA SER A 379 17.75 -7.28 12.07
C SER A 379 18.74 -6.38 11.34
N ILE A 380 18.28 -5.22 10.81
CA ILE A 380 19.14 -4.19 10.20
C ILE A 380 19.96 -3.50 11.31
N LEU A 381 19.32 -3.08 12.39
CA LEU A 381 19.97 -2.43 13.54
C LEU A 381 21.08 -3.29 14.14
N ASN A 382 20.83 -4.59 14.25
CA ASN A 382 21.74 -5.57 14.85
C ASN A 382 22.71 -6.22 13.84
N ASN A 383 22.78 -5.76 12.57
CA ASN A 383 23.64 -6.28 11.51
C ASN A 383 23.48 -7.79 11.22
N ASN A 384 22.29 -8.35 11.42
CA ASN A 384 22.02 -9.79 11.20
C ASN A 384 20.95 -10.03 10.11
N PHE A 385 20.62 -9.02 9.30
CA PHE A 385 19.58 -9.03 8.27
C PHE A 385 19.65 -10.24 7.33
N TYR A 386 20.82 -10.57 6.80
CA TYR A 386 20.94 -11.66 5.82
C TYR A 386 20.67 -13.04 6.45
N LYS A 387 21.11 -13.26 7.69
CA LYS A 387 20.79 -14.48 8.44
C LYS A 387 19.27 -14.56 8.70
N PHE A 388 18.67 -13.46 9.16
CA PHE A 388 17.25 -13.37 9.44
C PHE A 388 16.42 -13.59 8.15
N LYS A 389 16.78 -12.93 7.04
CA LYS A 389 16.17 -13.11 5.71
C LYS A 389 16.21 -14.57 5.28
N LYS A 390 17.39 -15.22 5.31
CA LYS A 390 17.58 -16.62 4.87
C LYS A 390 16.66 -17.58 5.62
N ILE A 391 16.59 -17.46 6.94
CA ILE A 391 15.75 -18.32 7.80
C ILE A 391 14.26 -18.11 7.48
N ASN A 392 13.80 -16.86 7.44
CA ASN A 392 12.38 -16.58 7.24
C ASN A 392 11.89 -16.93 5.82
N ILE A 393 12.70 -16.66 4.78
CA ILE A 393 12.32 -17.04 3.40
C ILE A 393 12.25 -18.56 3.26
N LYS A 394 13.20 -19.32 3.85
CA LYS A 394 13.14 -20.78 3.85
C LYS A 394 11.84 -21.27 4.50
N ASN A 395 11.49 -20.73 5.65
CA ASN A 395 10.28 -21.11 6.37
C ASN A 395 9.01 -20.77 5.58
N LEU A 396 8.89 -19.56 5.04
CA LEU A 396 7.73 -19.09 4.27
C LEU A 396 7.52 -19.85 2.96
N LYS A 397 8.60 -20.41 2.34
CA LYS A 397 8.54 -21.26 1.13
C LYS A 397 8.25 -22.72 1.43
N GLY A 398 8.49 -23.20 2.64
CA GLY A 398 8.41 -24.61 3.02
C GLY A 398 6.98 -25.18 3.15
N SER A 399 5.94 -24.43 2.74
CA SER A 399 4.52 -24.83 2.79
C SER A 399 3.84 -24.85 1.41
N GLN A 400 4.63 -24.84 0.34
CA GLN A 400 4.12 -25.04 -1.03
C GLN A 400 4.16 -26.51 -1.43
#